data_832e7931325b34a7b3ca9daaccb458ea
#
_entry.id   832e7931325b34a7b3ca9daaccb458ea
#
_cell.length_a   1.000
_cell.length_b   1.000
_cell.length_c   1.000
_cell.angle_alpha   90.00
_cell.angle_beta   90.00
_cell.angle_gamma   90.00
#
_symmetry.space_group_name_H-M   'P 1'
#
loop_
_entity.id
_entity.type
_entity.pdbx_description
1 polymer ?
#
loop_
_entity_poly.entity_id
_entity_poly.type
_entity_poly.pdbx_seq_one_letter_code
_entity_poly.pdbx_strand_id
1 'polypeptide(L)'
;MKTKKIVLTVAIVGFLIVLLPSCNSNSTQYKDQMVRLAKLVIDSTQLENYNFLLKEEIEASVGLEPGVLTLYAVAEKNDPTHITILEIYADTVAYKAHLLTPHFIKYKNGTKGMIRSLELVETVPLVPGMNIK
;
A
#
# COMPACT_ATOMS: atom_id res chain seq x y z
N MET A 1 20.81 -70.81 -40.86
CA MET A 1 21.41 -69.47 -40.76
C MET A 1 20.37 -68.57 -40.08
N LYS A 2 20.63 -68.14 -38.86
CA LYS A 2 19.70 -67.32 -38.05
C LYS A 2 20.16 -65.86 -38.19
N THR A 3 19.42 -65.02 -38.88
CA THR A 3 19.64 -63.57 -38.98
C THR A 3 19.12 -62.89 -37.73
N LYS A 4 20.01 -62.31 -36.90
CA LYS A 4 19.64 -61.48 -35.75
C LYS A 4 19.31 -60.09 -36.26
N LYS A 5 18.04 -59.68 -36.03
CA LYS A 5 17.61 -58.28 -36.24
C LYS A 5 18.06 -57.45 -35.06
N ILE A 6 18.91 -56.48 -35.30
CA ILE A 6 19.32 -55.46 -34.33
C ILE A 6 18.24 -54.40 -34.35
N VAL A 7 17.51 -54.29 -33.22
CA VAL A 7 16.56 -53.20 -33.01
C VAL A 7 17.31 -52.02 -32.41
N LEU A 8 17.50 -50.98 -33.18
CA LEU A 8 18.12 -49.74 -32.72
C LEU A 8 17.04 -48.86 -32.05
N THR A 9 17.07 -48.83 -30.71
CA THR A 9 16.18 -48.00 -29.92
C THR A 9 16.79 -46.58 -29.86
N VAL A 10 16.19 -45.66 -30.61
CA VAL A 10 16.54 -44.22 -30.52
C VAL A 10 15.80 -43.61 -29.35
N ALA A 11 16.55 -43.34 -28.26
CA ALA A 11 16.02 -42.58 -27.14
C ALA A 11 15.99 -41.09 -27.48
N ILE A 12 14.78 -40.56 -27.72
CA ILE A 12 14.56 -39.12 -27.88
C ILE A 12 14.52 -38.51 -26.50
N VAL A 13 15.65 -37.89 -26.08
CA VAL A 13 15.66 -37.05 -24.88
C VAL A 13 14.97 -35.71 -25.22
N GLY A 14 13.71 -35.62 -24.86
CA GLY A 14 12.96 -34.38 -24.97
C GLY A 14 13.49 -33.34 -23.97
N PHE A 15 14.23 -32.35 -24.45
CA PHE A 15 14.66 -31.20 -23.67
C PHE A 15 13.45 -30.28 -23.48
N LEU A 16 12.77 -30.40 -22.34
CA LEU A 16 11.65 -29.53 -21.97
C LEU A 16 12.21 -28.16 -21.58
N ILE A 17 12.22 -27.21 -22.49
CA ILE A 17 12.53 -25.81 -22.21
C ILE A 17 11.34 -25.23 -21.44
N VAL A 18 11.46 -25.14 -20.12
CA VAL A 18 10.52 -24.39 -19.27
C VAL A 18 10.82 -22.90 -19.47
N LEU A 19 10.05 -22.25 -20.33
CA LEU A 19 10.01 -20.80 -20.42
C LEU A 19 9.34 -20.26 -19.17
N LEU A 20 10.13 -19.85 -18.16
CA LEU A 20 9.64 -19.10 -17.03
C LEU A 20 9.21 -17.71 -17.55
N PRO A 21 7.96 -17.27 -17.35
CA PRO A 21 7.60 -15.89 -17.65
C PRO A 21 8.38 -14.99 -16.71
N SER A 22 9.31 -14.21 -17.25
CA SER A 22 9.95 -13.12 -16.54
C SER A 22 8.88 -12.03 -16.34
N CYS A 23 8.15 -12.08 -15.22
CA CYS A 23 7.26 -11.00 -14.81
C CYS A 23 8.10 -9.78 -14.44
N ASN A 24 8.28 -8.88 -15.39
CA ASN A 24 8.83 -7.54 -15.16
C ASN A 24 7.70 -6.65 -14.61
N SER A 25 7.23 -6.94 -13.37
CA SER A 25 6.06 -6.30 -12.77
C SER A 25 6.35 -5.01 -12.01
N ASN A 26 7.62 -4.59 -11.89
CA ASN A 26 7.97 -3.46 -11.03
C ASN A 26 7.68 -2.07 -11.62
N SER A 27 7.68 -1.90 -12.93
CA SER A 27 7.51 -0.56 -13.53
C SER A 27 6.05 -0.12 -13.67
N THR A 28 5.11 -1.04 -13.71
CA THR A 28 3.67 -0.74 -13.85
C THR A 28 3.05 -0.38 -12.49
N GLN A 29 3.52 -0.99 -11.41
CA GLN A 29 2.96 -0.84 -10.06
C GLN A 29 3.07 0.59 -9.51
N TYR A 30 4.13 1.33 -9.84
CA TYR A 30 4.32 2.70 -9.36
C TYR A 30 3.48 3.74 -10.11
N LYS A 31 3.04 3.43 -11.32
CA LYS A 31 2.29 4.35 -12.17
C LYS A 31 0.84 4.52 -11.71
N ASP A 32 0.31 3.53 -11.04
CA ASP A 32 -1.09 3.49 -10.61
C ASP A 32 -1.27 3.89 -9.13
N GLN A 33 -0.17 4.13 -8.41
CA GLN A 33 -0.23 4.51 -7.00
C GLN A 33 -1.00 5.81 -6.80
N MET A 34 -1.89 5.78 -5.81
CA MET A 34 -2.54 6.99 -5.32
C MET A 34 -1.73 7.53 -4.14
N VAL A 35 -1.18 8.74 -4.30
CA VAL A 35 -0.36 9.39 -3.27
C VAL A 35 -1.03 10.69 -2.85
N ARG A 36 -1.22 10.86 -1.54
CA ARG A 36 -1.92 12.02 -1.00
C ARG A 36 -1.32 12.49 0.32
N LEU A 37 -1.48 13.77 0.59
CA LEU A 37 -1.24 14.36 1.91
C LEU A 37 -2.58 14.74 2.54
N ALA A 38 -2.85 14.23 3.74
CA ALA A 38 -3.91 14.74 4.58
C ALA A 38 -3.29 15.71 5.61
N LYS A 39 -3.69 16.98 5.55
CA LYS A 39 -3.24 17.99 6.51
C LYS A 39 -4.38 18.33 7.44
N LEU A 40 -4.15 18.17 8.73
CA LEU A 40 -5.18 18.30 9.76
C LEU A 40 -4.77 19.32 10.81
N VAL A 41 -5.77 20.03 11.32
CA VAL A 41 -5.66 20.81 12.55
C VAL A 41 -6.63 20.21 13.57
N ILE A 42 -6.10 19.79 14.70
CA ILE A 42 -6.85 19.08 15.74
C ILE A 42 -7.18 20.04 16.89
N ASP A 43 -8.34 19.87 17.49
CA ASP A 43 -8.68 20.54 18.74
C ASP A 43 -7.65 20.16 19.82
N SER A 44 -6.97 21.16 20.37
CA SER A 44 -5.91 20.95 21.38
C SER A 44 -6.41 20.19 22.61
N THR A 45 -7.68 20.33 22.98
CA THR A 45 -8.29 19.63 24.10
C THR A 45 -8.57 18.15 23.83
N GLN A 46 -8.54 17.75 22.54
CA GLN A 46 -8.83 16.38 22.07
C GLN A 46 -7.59 15.69 21.50
N LEU A 47 -6.43 16.35 21.50
CA LEU A 47 -5.24 15.89 20.77
C LEU A 47 -4.78 14.50 21.21
N GLU A 48 -4.77 14.20 22.50
CA GLU A 48 -4.36 12.90 23.02
C GLU A 48 -5.29 11.77 22.53
N ASN A 49 -6.59 12.00 22.60
CA ASN A 49 -7.59 11.03 22.15
C ASN A 49 -7.57 10.87 20.63
N TYR A 50 -7.37 11.95 19.89
CA TYR A 50 -7.17 11.91 18.45
C TYR A 50 -5.96 11.05 18.07
N ASN A 51 -4.82 11.29 18.71
CA ASN A 51 -3.58 10.56 18.44
C ASN A 51 -3.73 9.06 18.75
N PHE A 52 -4.47 8.71 19.79
CA PHE A 52 -4.78 7.32 20.13
C PHE A 52 -5.57 6.64 19.00
N LEU A 53 -6.65 7.27 18.53
CA LEU A 53 -7.50 6.72 17.46
C LEU A 53 -6.77 6.65 16.13
N LEU A 54 -5.95 7.67 15.81
CA LEU A 54 -5.13 7.69 14.59
C LEU A 54 -4.10 6.56 14.60
N LYS A 55 -3.46 6.32 15.76
CA LYS A 55 -2.48 5.23 15.89
C LYS A 55 -3.13 3.87 15.64
N GLU A 56 -4.28 3.60 16.28
CA GLU A 56 -5.02 2.34 16.06
C GLU A 56 -5.37 2.14 14.57
N GLU A 57 -5.82 3.20 13.92
CA GLU A 57 -6.20 3.19 12.51
C GLU A 57 -4.99 2.87 11.61
N ILE A 58 -3.88 3.58 11.78
CA ILE A 58 -2.66 3.37 10.97
C ILE A 58 -2.11 1.95 11.15
N GLU A 59 -2.01 1.48 12.40
CA GLU A 59 -1.51 0.13 12.70
C GLU A 59 -2.39 -0.96 12.06
N ALA A 60 -3.72 -0.79 12.11
CA ALA A 60 -4.64 -1.73 11.49
C ALA A 60 -4.56 -1.69 9.96
N SER A 61 -4.55 -0.51 9.35
CA SER A 61 -4.53 -0.33 7.91
C SER A 61 -3.25 -0.88 7.28
N VAL A 62 -2.10 -0.50 7.82
CA VAL A 62 -0.80 -0.99 7.31
C VAL A 62 -0.62 -2.49 7.56
N GLY A 63 -1.15 -3.01 8.68
CA GLY A 63 -1.01 -4.41 9.04
C GLY A 63 -1.98 -5.37 8.33
N LEU A 64 -3.18 -4.91 7.95
CA LEU A 64 -4.27 -5.77 7.46
C LEU A 64 -4.63 -5.54 5.98
N GLU A 65 -4.27 -4.38 5.42
CA GLU A 65 -4.66 -4.00 4.07
C GLU A 65 -3.46 -4.03 3.12
N PRO A 66 -3.31 -5.07 2.26
CA PRO A 66 -2.18 -5.15 1.31
C PRO A 66 -2.10 -3.97 0.34
N GLY A 67 -3.23 -3.30 0.09
CA GLY A 67 -3.30 -2.13 -0.79
C GLY A 67 -2.93 -0.81 -0.10
N VAL A 68 -2.78 -0.77 1.22
CA VAL A 68 -2.27 0.37 1.98
C VAL A 68 -0.75 0.24 2.09
N LEU A 69 -0.02 0.98 1.27
CA LEU A 69 1.44 0.87 1.19
C LEU A 69 2.14 1.72 2.25
N THR A 70 1.56 2.87 2.58
CA THR A 70 2.09 3.80 3.59
C THR A 70 0.97 4.64 4.17
N LEU A 71 0.94 4.72 5.49
CA LEU A 71 0.28 5.76 6.25
C LEU A 71 1.30 6.27 7.28
N TYR A 72 1.88 7.43 7.02
CA TYR A 72 2.92 8.00 7.86
C TYR A 72 2.50 9.37 8.37
N ALA A 73 2.17 9.45 9.65
CA ALA A 73 1.70 10.66 10.31
C ALA A 73 2.85 11.36 11.05
N VAL A 74 2.93 12.67 10.88
CA VAL A 74 3.85 13.55 11.60
C VAL A 74 3.09 14.75 12.15
N ALA A 75 3.48 15.21 13.32
CA ALA A 75 3.00 16.46 13.90
C ALA A 75 4.08 17.54 13.84
N GLU A 76 3.70 18.80 13.72
CA GLU A 76 4.63 19.91 13.81
C GLU A 76 5.24 19.98 15.21
N LYS A 77 6.56 20.18 15.27
CA LYS A 77 7.29 20.18 16.53
C LYS A 77 6.87 21.34 17.45
N ASN A 78 6.55 22.50 16.86
CA ASN A 78 6.21 23.71 17.60
C ASN A 78 4.69 23.82 17.87
N ASP A 79 3.87 23.12 17.09
CA ASP A 79 2.43 23.03 17.29
C ASP A 79 1.92 21.63 16.94
N PRO A 80 1.86 20.73 17.94
CA PRO A 80 1.49 19.34 17.70
C PRO A 80 0.02 19.12 17.28
N THR A 81 -0.80 20.16 17.29
CA THR A 81 -2.18 20.10 16.75
C THR A 81 -2.20 20.07 15.20
N HIS A 82 -1.10 20.48 14.54
CA HIS A 82 -0.94 20.41 13.11
C HIS A 82 -0.32 19.06 12.73
N ILE A 83 -1.10 18.21 12.09
CA ILE A 83 -0.70 16.85 11.69
C ILE A 83 -0.77 16.73 10.19
N THR A 84 0.28 16.14 9.60
CA THR A 84 0.30 15.75 8.19
C THR A 84 0.46 14.24 8.08
N ILE A 85 -0.39 13.60 7.29
CA ILE A 85 -0.32 12.17 6.99
C ILE A 85 0.05 12.01 5.52
N LEU A 86 1.18 11.35 5.25
CA LEU A 86 1.50 10.85 3.92
C LEU A 86 0.77 9.53 3.72
N GLU A 87 -0.09 9.49 2.72
CA GLU A 87 -0.89 8.32 2.35
C GLU A 87 -0.44 7.81 0.98
N ILE A 88 -0.09 6.51 0.90
CA ILE A 88 0.23 5.83 -0.36
C ILE A 88 -0.58 4.56 -0.44
N TYR A 89 -1.41 4.46 -1.47
CA TYR A 89 -2.19 3.27 -1.81
C TYR A 89 -1.70 2.65 -3.11
N ALA A 90 -1.85 1.33 -3.25
CA ALA A 90 -1.45 0.61 -4.46
C ALA A 90 -2.13 1.18 -5.71
N ASP A 91 -3.39 1.59 -5.57
CA ASP A 91 -4.21 2.25 -6.59
C ASP A 91 -5.47 2.89 -5.96
N THR A 92 -6.32 3.47 -6.79
CA THR A 92 -7.59 4.05 -6.36
C THR A 92 -8.61 3.02 -5.89
N VAL A 93 -8.48 1.75 -6.29
CA VAL A 93 -9.36 0.66 -5.82
C VAL A 93 -9.03 0.32 -4.38
N ALA A 94 -7.73 0.19 -4.06
CA ALA A 94 -7.25 -0.02 -2.69
C ALA A 94 -7.69 1.12 -1.76
N TYR A 95 -7.55 2.38 -2.20
CA TYR A 95 -8.06 3.53 -1.45
C TYR A 95 -9.56 3.43 -1.15
N LYS A 96 -10.37 3.11 -2.17
CA LYS A 96 -11.83 2.97 -1.97
C LYS A 96 -12.18 1.84 -1.01
N ALA A 97 -11.44 0.72 -1.08
CA ALA A 97 -11.62 -0.40 -0.16
C ALA A 97 -11.27 -0.01 1.28
N HIS A 98 -10.16 0.72 1.48
CA HIS A 98 -9.74 1.27 2.78
C HIS A 98 -10.86 2.08 3.46
N LEU A 99 -11.54 2.96 2.73
CA LEU A 99 -12.63 3.78 3.27
C LEU A 99 -13.83 2.98 3.82
N LEU A 100 -13.95 1.71 3.45
CA LEU A 100 -15.02 0.80 3.87
C LEU A 100 -14.61 -0.13 5.01
N THR A 101 -13.36 -0.08 5.44
CA THR A 101 -12.86 -0.96 6.51
C THR A 101 -13.42 -0.57 7.88
N PRO A 102 -13.61 -1.53 8.79
CA PRO A 102 -14.13 -1.25 10.13
C PRO A 102 -13.24 -0.29 10.92
N HIS A 103 -11.90 -0.39 10.79
CA HIS A 103 -10.96 0.46 11.50
C HIS A 103 -10.98 1.90 10.97
N PHE A 104 -11.06 2.12 9.65
CA PHE A 104 -11.23 3.46 9.10
C PHE A 104 -12.56 4.09 9.52
N ILE A 105 -13.66 3.33 9.48
CA ILE A 105 -14.98 3.81 9.91
C ILE A 105 -14.98 4.17 11.40
N LYS A 106 -14.34 3.34 12.25
CA LYS A 106 -14.15 3.64 13.70
C LYS A 106 -13.40 4.95 13.89
N TYR A 107 -12.25 5.11 13.21
CA TYR A 107 -11.44 6.33 13.26
C TYR A 107 -12.26 7.55 12.80
N LYS A 108 -12.85 7.49 11.61
CA LYS A 108 -13.63 8.58 11.03
C LYS A 108 -14.76 9.05 11.94
N ASN A 109 -15.50 8.11 12.51
CA ASN A 109 -16.62 8.44 13.39
C ASN A 109 -16.13 8.96 14.76
N GLY A 110 -15.09 8.35 15.31
CA GLY A 110 -14.52 8.74 16.61
C GLY A 110 -13.85 10.11 16.59
N THR A 111 -13.27 10.52 15.46
CA THR A 111 -12.50 11.77 15.36
C THR A 111 -13.28 12.95 14.77
N LYS A 112 -14.51 12.73 14.29
CA LYS A 112 -15.31 13.75 13.58
C LYS A 112 -15.45 15.08 14.34
N GLY A 113 -15.57 15.06 15.64
CA GLY A 113 -15.69 16.25 16.50
C GLY A 113 -14.35 16.85 16.95
N MET A 114 -13.21 16.20 16.62
CA MET A 114 -11.88 16.59 17.07
C MET A 114 -11.11 17.39 16.00
N ILE A 115 -11.53 17.26 14.74
CA ILE A 115 -10.86 17.87 13.60
C ILE A 115 -11.43 19.27 13.35
N ARG A 116 -10.58 20.28 13.48
CA ARG A 116 -10.90 21.68 13.19
C ARG A 116 -10.78 22.02 11.71
N SER A 117 -9.80 21.41 11.04
CA SER A 117 -9.53 21.60 9.62
C SER A 117 -8.97 20.31 9.03
N LEU A 118 -9.37 20.02 7.80
CA LEU A 118 -8.82 18.93 6.98
C LEU A 118 -8.67 19.43 5.55
N GLU A 119 -7.44 19.35 5.04
CA GLU A 119 -7.09 19.55 3.65
C GLU A 119 -6.54 18.24 3.07
N LEU A 120 -7.10 17.78 1.97
CA LEU A 120 -6.60 16.62 1.21
C LEU A 120 -5.91 17.12 -0.06
N VAL A 121 -4.61 16.89 -0.17
CA VAL A 121 -3.79 17.33 -1.31
C VAL A 121 -3.41 16.12 -2.14
N GLU A 122 -3.98 16.00 -3.34
CA GLU A 122 -3.57 14.98 -4.31
C GLU A 122 -2.17 15.31 -4.81
N THR A 123 -1.30 14.30 -4.84
CA THR A 123 0.11 14.47 -5.20
C THR A 123 0.56 13.42 -6.20
N VAL A 124 1.69 13.66 -6.84
CA VAL A 124 2.35 12.69 -7.71
C VAL A 124 3.80 12.50 -7.25
N PRO A 125 4.33 11.27 -7.23
CA PRO A 125 5.72 11.03 -6.91
C PRO A 125 6.65 11.74 -7.92
N LEU A 126 7.60 12.52 -7.44
CA LEU A 126 8.62 13.15 -8.31
C LEU A 126 9.64 12.13 -8.81
N VAL A 127 9.90 11.09 -8.04
CA VAL A 127 10.81 10.00 -8.39
C VAL A 127 10.04 8.68 -8.24
N PRO A 128 9.26 8.27 -9.28
CA PRO A 128 8.52 7.02 -9.24
C PRO A 128 9.47 5.82 -9.03
N GLY A 129 9.06 4.88 -8.19
CA GLY A 129 9.84 3.67 -7.92
C GLY A 129 10.86 3.78 -6.80
N MET A 130 11.01 4.94 -6.16
CA MET A 130 11.71 5.01 -4.89
C MET A 130 10.79 4.56 -3.74
N ASN A 131 11.17 3.46 -3.09
CA ASN A 131 10.48 3.01 -1.89
C ASN A 131 10.91 3.86 -0.69
N ILE A 132 9.96 4.19 0.17
CA ILE A 132 10.25 4.67 1.52
C ILE A 132 10.82 3.48 2.28
N LYS A 133 12.09 3.56 2.64
CA LYS A 133 12.81 2.50 3.38
C LYS A 133 12.63 2.70 4.87
#